data_a29baa007b46820ace490af77edee3b1
#
_entry.id   a29baa007b46820ace490af77edee3b1
#
_cell.length_a   1.000
_cell.length_b   1.000
_cell.length_c   1.000
_cell.angle_alpha   90.00
_cell.angle_beta   90.00
_cell.angle_gamma   90.00
#
_symmetry.space_group_name_H-M   'P 1'
#
loop_
_entity.id
_entity.type
_entity.pdbx_description
1 polymer ?
#
loop_
_entity_poly.entity_id
_entity_poly.type
_entity_poly.pdbx_seq_one_letter_code
_entity_poly.pdbx_strand_id
1 'polypeptide(L)'
;MNAAARPRGQGERNFDVRELDALGVPVTGLTVDSRKIKPGDLFLAYPGEHADGRRFIDQAIGAGAAAVLWDSRGFKWSPAWMLPNLGVRELRAHLGDIASHFNGHPSRHLWVAGVTGTNGKTSCSHWIAQSLSRLGRKTAVIGTIGSGFPGALESAFNTTPDAVTLHAQLADFRKRGAQACAMEVSSHGIEQGRVGGVEFDVALFTNLSRDHLDYHKTMEDYAAAKAKLFHWPQLKHAVVNLDDRFGRQLAGSIDRSRVNILGYGLGKGEIAGHRLDLSTRGLKLEITTPWGAAKLESPMIGGFNASNLLGVLGVLITSEVPLADAVEALSQVEPVPGRLQMVRERGAPLVVVDYAHTPDALEKALETLRSTLSGEGRLHCVFGCGGDRDPGKRPLMGEVATRLADRVVITSDNPRSENARAIIDEILAGAHPNYAIEEDRAMAILQAITGAAAQDVVLIAGKGHETYQEIGGRRLPFDDVEVAREMLQRLPRRVGHA
;
A
#
# COMPACT_ATOMS: atom_id res chain seq x y z
N MET A 1 -47.90 29.20 36.14
CA MET A 1 -47.80 29.56 34.72
C MET A 1 -46.39 29.21 34.26
N ASN A 2 -46.24 28.02 33.67
CA ASN A 2 -44.95 27.52 33.20
C ASN A 2 -44.69 28.07 31.78
N ALA A 3 -43.66 28.87 31.64
CA ALA A 3 -43.15 29.32 30.35
C ALA A 3 -42.36 28.18 29.71
N ALA A 4 -42.93 27.54 28.71
CA ALA A 4 -42.24 26.58 27.87
C ALA A 4 -41.10 27.28 27.13
N ALA A 5 -39.86 26.83 27.36
CA ALA A 5 -38.69 27.28 26.64
C ALA A 5 -38.81 26.82 25.17
N ARG A 6 -38.87 27.78 24.25
CA ARG A 6 -38.77 27.54 22.79
C ARG A 6 -37.38 27.01 22.48
N PRO A 7 -37.26 25.98 21.62
CA PRO A 7 -35.96 25.53 21.16
C PRO A 7 -35.29 26.66 20.38
N ARG A 8 -34.09 27.05 20.81
CA ARG A 8 -33.23 27.99 20.09
C ARG A 8 -32.87 27.37 18.72
N GLY A 9 -33.02 28.17 17.68
CA GLY A 9 -32.68 27.76 16.30
C GLY A 9 -31.27 27.18 16.23
N GLN A 10 -31.17 26.04 15.58
CA GLN A 10 -29.90 25.39 15.26
C GLN A 10 -29.19 26.24 14.18
N GLY A 11 -28.43 27.24 14.61
CA GLY A 11 -27.35 27.82 13.81
C GLY A 11 -26.32 26.75 13.56
N GLU A 12 -25.71 26.80 12.39
CA GLU A 12 -24.66 25.86 11.91
C GLU A 12 -23.53 25.75 12.96
N ARG A 13 -23.67 24.84 13.92
CA ARG A 13 -22.56 24.45 14.80
C ARG A 13 -21.76 23.37 14.11
N ASN A 14 -20.46 23.59 13.96
CA ASN A 14 -19.54 22.50 13.65
C ASN A 14 -19.64 21.46 14.76
N PHE A 15 -19.75 20.18 14.40
CA PHE A 15 -19.76 19.06 15.33
C PHE A 15 -18.46 19.07 16.15
N ASP A 16 -18.58 19.01 17.48
CA ASP A 16 -17.45 18.80 18.38
C ASP A 16 -17.45 17.35 18.85
N VAL A 17 -16.37 16.64 18.62
CA VAL A 17 -16.23 15.23 18.98
C VAL A 17 -16.47 14.97 20.48
N ARG A 18 -16.26 15.96 21.35
CA ARG A 18 -16.58 15.90 22.80
C ARG A 18 -18.07 15.76 23.09
N GLU A 19 -18.94 16.03 22.12
CA GLU A 19 -20.37 15.77 22.25
C GLU A 19 -20.68 14.26 22.38
N LEU A 20 -19.75 13.38 22.02
CA LEU A 20 -19.86 11.94 22.25
C LEU A 20 -19.93 11.58 23.72
N ASP A 21 -19.22 12.32 24.57
CA ASP A 21 -19.21 12.09 26.02
C ASP A 21 -20.59 12.37 26.63
N ALA A 22 -21.42 13.22 25.97
CA ALA A 22 -22.78 13.55 26.38
C ALA A 22 -23.83 12.47 26.02
N LEU A 23 -23.48 11.41 25.29
CA LEU A 23 -24.40 10.31 25.00
C LEU A 23 -24.85 9.56 26.25
N GLY A 24 -24.10 9.65 27.34
CA GLY A 24 -24.47 9.16 28.68
C GLY A 24 -24.56 7.63 28.80
N VAL A 25 -24.03 6.90 27.83
CA VAL A 25 -24.00 5.41 27.82
C VAL A 25 -22.58 4.92 27.56
N PRO A 26 -22.16 3.81 28.20
CA PRO A 26 -20.88 3.21 27.91
C PRO A 26 -20.89 2.61 26.50
N VAL A 27 -19.92 3.02 25.67
CA VAL A 27 -19.70 2.49 24.34
C VAL A 27 -18.46 1.60 24.36
N THR A 28 -18.57 0.37 23.83
CA THR A 28 -17.49 -0.63 23.85
C THR A 28 -16.76 -0.77 22.52
N GLY A 29 -17.38 -0.32 21.43
CA GLY A 29 -16.80 -0.37 20.09
C GLY A 29 -17.47 0.61 19.12
N LEU A 30 -16.86 0.80 17.96
CA LEU A 30 -17.40 1.58 16.86
C LEU A 30 -17.60 0.68 15.63
N THR A 31 -18.70 0.88 14.91
CA THR A 31 -18.91 0.21 13.62
C THR A 31 -19.71 1.06 12.65
N VAL A 32 -19.38 0.95 11.35
CA VAL A 32 -20.15 1.51 10.23
C VAL A 32 -21.01 0.44 9.53
N ASP A 33 -20.86 -0.84 9.91
CA ASP A 33 -21.53 -1.99 9.30
C ASP A 33 -22.50 -2.63 10.31
N SER A 34 -23.82 -2.47 10.07
CA SER A 34 -24.86 -3.00 10.94
C SER A 34 -24.81 -4.53 11.15
N ARG A 35 -24.17 -5.27 10.23
CA ARG A 35 -24.00 -6.73 10.31
C ARG A 35 -22.90 -7.15 11.27
N LYS A 36 -22.00 -6.21 11.66
CA LYS A 36 -20.85 -6.43 12.54
C LYS A 36 -21.06 -5.89 13.95
N ILE A 37 -22.23 -5.35 14.24
CA ILE A 37 -22.55 -4.79 15.56
C ILE A 37 -22.43 -5.87 16.64
N LYS A 38 -21.77 -5.50 17.70
CA LYS A 38 -21.71 -6.23 18.95
C LYS A 38 -22.49 -5.45 20.02
N PRO A 39 -23.11 -6.13 21.01
CA PRO A 39 -23.76 -5.44 22.12
C PRO A 39 -22.83 -4.43 22.77
N GLY A 40 -23.32 -3.18 22.89
CA GLY A 40 -22.52 -2.07 23.43
C GLY A 40 -21.83 -1.19 22.39
N ASP A 41 -21.88 -1.52 21.09
CA ASP A 41 -21.26 -0.70 20.05
C ASP A 41 -22.01 0.60 19.76
N LEU A 42 -21.29 1.63 19.34
CA LEU A 42 -21.81 2.84 18.70
C LEU A 42 -21.88 2.60 17.18
N PHE A 43 -23.10 2.66 16.63
CA PHE A 43 -23.30 2.56 15.20
C PHE A 43 -23.21 3.94 14.53
N LEU A 44 -22.41 4.04 13.47
CA LEU A 44 -22.19 5.25 12.68
C LEU A 44 -22.97 5.13 11.35
N ALA A 45 -24.15 5.75 11.30
CA ALA A 45 -25.13 5.61 10.21
C ALA A 45 -25.08 6.81 9.27
N TYR A 46 -24.52 6.64 8.07
CA TYR A 46 -24.40 7.69 7.05
C TYR A 46 -24.59 7.13 5.63
N PRO A 47 -24.91 8.00 4.63
CA PRO A 47 -24.95 7.61 3.24
C PRO A 47 -23.59 7.19 2.72
N GLY A 48 -23.40 5.90 2.41
CA GLY A 48 -22.21 5.35 1.76
C GLY A 48 -22.34 5.39 0.23
N GLU A 49 -21.32 4.88 -0.47
CA GLU A 49 -21.27 4.83 -1.94
C GLU A 49 -22.26 3.82 -2.53
N HIS A 50 -22.51 2.71 -1.83
CA HIS A 50 -23.36 1.63 -2.31
C HIS A 50 -24.67 1.50 -1.53
N ALA A 51 -24.74 1.99 -0.31
CA ALA A 51 -25.89 1.89 0.55
C ALA A 51 -25.97 3.06 1.54
N ASP A 52 -27.18 3.43 1.93
CA ASP A 52 -27.40 4.39 3.00
C ASP A 52 -27.48 3.64 4.35
N GLY A 53 -26.44 3.79 5.17
CA GLY A 53 -26.33 3.17 6.48
C GLY A 53 -27.49 3.51 7.43
N ARG A 54 -28.15 4.64 7.24
CA ARG A 54 -29.29 5.08 8.05
C ARG A 54 -30.51 4.17 7.91
N ARG A 55 -30.62 3.43 6.80
CA ARG A 55 -31.69 2.43 6.59
C ARG A 55 -31.53 1.19 7.47
N PHE A 56 -30.39 1.01 8.10
CA PHE A 56 -30.07 -0.17 8.92
C PHE A 56 -30.07 0.14 10.43
N ILE A 57 -30.61 1.32 10.84
CA ILE A 57 -30.68 1.71 12.27
C ILE A 57 -31.53 0.72 13.06
N ASP A 58 -32.69 0.26 12.54
CA ASP A 58 -33.51 -0.76 13.21
C ASP A 58 -32.73 -2.06 13.42
N GLN A 59 -31.99 -2.50 12.41
CA GLN A 59 -31.13 -3.68 12.52
C GLN A 59 -30.04 -3.49 13.58
N ALA A 60 -29.44 -2.30 13.62
CA ALA A 60 -28.41 -1.97 14.58
C ALA A 60 -28.93 -2.01 16.02
N ILE A 61 -30.12 -1.45 16.26
CA ILE A 61 -30.82 -1.49 17.54
C ILE A 61 -31.11 -2.95 17.94
N GLY A 62 -31.66 -3.74 17.00
CA GLY A 62 -31.97 -5.16 17.24
C GLY A 62 -30.71 -6.02 17.51
N ALA A 63 -29.55 -5.62 17.02
CA ALA A 63 -28.26 -6.25 17.26
C ALA A 63 -27.58 -5.80 18.58
N GLY A 64 -28.17 -4.86 19.32
CA GLY A 64 -27.68 -4.43 20.62
C GLY A 64 -26.73 -3.22 20.60
N ALA A 65 -26.83 -2.35 19.58
CA ALA A 65 -26.12 -1.08 19.59
C ALA A 65 -26.47 -0.30 20.86
N ALA A 66 -25.47 0.31 21.53
CA ALA A 66 -25.68 1.14 22.72
C ALA A 66 -26.13 2.57 22.36
N ALA A 67 -25.71 3.07 21.22
CA ALA A 67 -26.07 4.39 20.71
C ALA A 67 -25.91 4.43 19.18
N VAL A 68 -26.44 5.49 18.55
CA VAL A 68 -26.31 5.75 17.11
C VAL A 68 -25.90 7.19 16.86
N LEU A 69 -24.83 7.39 16.07
CA LEU A 69 -24.59 8.64 15.37
C LEU A 69 -25.13 8.52 13.96
N TRP A 70 -25.87 9.51 13.50
CA TRP A 70 -26.49 9.47 12.19
C TRP A 70 -26.31 10.78 11.43
N ASP A 71 -26.10 10.69 10.10
CA ASP A 71 -26.02 11.88 9.25
C ASP A 71 -27.40 12.56 9.16
N SER A 72 -27.47 13.80 9.66
CA SER A 72 -28.73 14.55 9.78
C SER A 72 -29.21 15.18 8.48
N ARG A 73 -28.43 15.14 7.39
CA ARG A 73 -28.85 15.71 6.09
C ARG A 73 -29.96 14.89 5.46
N GLY A 74 -31.12 15.55 5.26
CA GLY A 74 -32.27 14.93 4.60
C GLY A 74 -32.83 13.70 5.30
N PHE A 75 -32.56 13.53 6.60
CA PHE A 75 -33.02 12.42 7.41
C PHE A 75 -33.58 12.91 8.76
N LYS A 76 -34.59 12.21 9.29
CA LYS A 76 -35.18 12.49 10.60
C LYS A 76 -35.13 11.24 11.44
N TRP A 77 -34.71 11.41 12.69
CA TRP A 77 -34.74 10.35 13.70
C TRP A 77 -36.19 9.90 13.97
N SER A 78 -36.41 8.58 14.01
CA SER A 78 -37.74 8.04 14.35
C SER A 78 -37.95 8.11 15.87
N PRO A 79 -39.06 8.69 16.35
CA PRO A 79 -39.40 8.68 17.79
C PRO A 79 -39.56 7.26 18.37
N ALA A 80 -39.78 6.25 17.52
CA ALA A 80 -39.89 4.86 17.95
C ALA A 80 -38.53 4.25 18.33
N TRP A 81 -37.42 4.84 17.92
CA TRP A 81 -36.06 4.38 18.25
C TRP A 81 -35.64 4.89 19.64
N MET A 82 -35.92 4.09 20.65
CA MET A 82 -35.67 4.43 22.07
C MET A 82 -34.21 4.17 22.45
N LEU A 83 -33.26 4.87 21.78
CA LEU A 83 -31.82 4.70 21.95
C LEU A 83 -31.14 6.06 22.01
N PRO A 84 -30.10 6.24 22.83
CA PRO A 84 -29.24 7.42 22.77
C PRO A 84 -28.70 7.65 21.36
N ASN A 85 -28.84 8.88 20.87
CA ASN A 85 -28.44 9.17 19.51
C ASN A 85 -28.02 10.63 19.35
N LEU A 86 -27.20 10.90 18.33
CA LEU A 86 -26.77 12.24 17.97
C LEU A 86 -26.81 12.39 16.44
N GLY A 87 -27.56 13.40 15.96
CA GLY A 87 -27.57 13.79 14.56
C GLY A 87 -26.39 14.69 14.24
N VAL A 88 -25.49 14.23 13.40
CA VAL A 88 -24.28 14.95 12.97
C VAL A 88 -24.41 15.31 11.49
N ARG A 89 -24.24 16.57 11.13
CA ARG A 89 -24.22 16.98 9.72
C ARG A 89 -22.92 16.53 9.08
N GLU A 90 -23.01 15.89 7.90
CA GLU A 90 -21.84 15.36 7.18
C GLU A 90 -21.02 14.36 8.00
N LEU A 91 -21.69 13.46 8.71
CA LEU A 91 -21.07 12.49 9.62
C LEU A 91 -19.85 11.79 9.02
N ARG A 92 -19.88 11.48 7.72
CA ARG A 92 -18.75 10.84 7.02
C ARG A 92 -17.44 11.64 7.14
N ALA A 93 -17.51 12.97 7.11
CA ALA A 93 -16.33 13.82 7.22
C ALA A 93 -15.70 13.79 8.62
N HIS A 94 -16.48 13.43 9.64
CA HIS A 94 -16.06 13.40 11.05
C HIS A 94 -15.64 12.00 11.55
N LEU A 95 -15.74 10.95 10.70
CA LEU A 95 -15.47 9.57 11.13
C LEU A 95 -14.08 9.39 11.73
N GLY A 96 -13.07 10.04 11.13
CA GLY A 96 -11.69 9.96 11.61
C GLY A 96 -11.53 10.59 13.00
N ASP A 97 -12.08 11.77 13.23
CA ASP A 97 -12.01 12.45 14.52
C ASP A 97 -12.77 11.68 15.59
N ILE A 98 -13.96 11.14 15.25
CA ILE A 98 -14.76 10.28 16.13
C ILE A 98 -13.98 9.04 16.52
N ALA A 99 -13.41 8.34 15.53
CA ALA A 99 -12.64 7.11 15.77
C ALA A 99 -11.36 7.38 16.54
N SER A 100 -10.67 8.49 16.27
CA SER A 100 -9.49 8.94 17.00
C SER A 100 -9.82 9.21 18.47
N HIS A 101 -10.86 10.00 18.73
CA HIS A 101 -11.31 10.32 20.09
C HIS A 101 -11.70 9.07 20.87
N PHE A 102 -12.55 8.22 20.31
CA PHE A 102 -12.98 6.98 20.92
C PHE A 102 -11.81 6.06 21.31
N ASN A 103 -10.79 5.98 20.47
CA ASN A 103 -9.60 5.17 20.71
C ASN A 103 -8.50 5.88 21.52
N GLY A 104 -8.77 7.06 22.11
CA GLY A 104 -7.84 7.82 22.93
C GLY A 104 -6.67 8.41 22.14
N HIS A 105 -6.95 8.92 20.94
CA HIS A 105 -5.99 9.60 20.04
C HIS A 105 -4.69 8.79 19.83
N PRO A 106 -4.74 7.56 19.31
CA PRO A 106 -3.61 6.63 19.32
C PRO A 106 -2.40 7.15 18.56
N SER A 107 -2.58 7.93 17.48
CA SER A 107 -1.48 8.51 16.69
C SER A 107 -0.67 9.56 17.47
N ARG A 108 -1.22 10.20 18.50
CA ARG A 108 -0.45 11.13 19.39
C ARG A 108 0.61 10.42 20.23
N HIS A 109 0.47 9.12 20.39
CA HIS A 109 1.33 8.29 21.23
C HIS A 109 2.24 7.36 20.40
N LEU A 110 2.20 7.48 19.08
CA LEU A 110 3.02 6.77 18.13
C LEU A 110 3.72 7.80 17.24
N TRP A 111 4.94 7.50 16.83
CA TRP A 111 5.54 8.21 15.72
C TRP A 111 4.98 7.63 14.41
N VAL A 112 4.32 8.45 13.59
CA VAL A 112 3.57 7.97 12.43
C VAL A 112 4.18 8.48 11.13
N ALA A 113 4.61 7.53 10.26
CA ALA A 113 5.05 7.80 8.91
C ALA A 113 3.96 7.45 7.89
N GLY A 114 3.52 8.43 7.12
CA GLY A 114 2.61 8.24 5.98
C GLY A 114 3.36 8.16 4.65
N VAL A 115 3.20 7.08 3.89
CA VAL A 115 3.87 6.89 2.61
C VAL A 115 2.85 6.98 1.48
N THR A 116 3.04 7.92 0.55
CA THR A 116 2.20 8.05 -0.65
C THR A 116 3.04 8.12 -1.93
N GLY A 117 2.38 7.85 -3.05
CA GLY A 117 2.92 7.82 -4.40
C GLY A 117 2.16 6.84 -5.27
N THR A 118 2.48 6.69 -6.53
CA THR A 118 1.91 5.63 -7.38
C THR A 118 2.53 4.30 -7.01
N ASN A 119 3.84 4.18 -7.06
CA ASN A 119 4.62 2.98 -6.76
C ASN A 119 5.51 3.18 -5.53
N GLY A 120 6.00 2.09 -4.92
CA GLY A 120 6.98 2.11 -3.82
C GLY A 120 6.38 2.25 -2.42
N LYS A 121 5.08 2.52 -2.25
CA LYS A 121 4.43 2.67 -0.92
C LYS A 121 4.69 1.48 -0.02
N THR A 122 4.38 0.28 -0.50
CA THR A 122 4.53 -0.98 0.25
C THR A 122 5.98 -1.23 0.65
N SER A 123 6.92 -1.12 -0.31
CA SER A 123 8.34 -1.31 -0.03
C SER A 123 8.84 -0.31 1.03
N CYS A 124 8.53 0.97 0.86
CA CYS A 124 8.96 2.01 1.79
C CYS A 124 8.36 1.84 3.20
N SER A 125 7.05 1.57 3.33
CA SER A 125 6.42 1.38 4.64
C SER A 125 7.00 0.18 5.39
N HIS A 126 7.25 -0.94 4.69
CA HIS A 126 7.86 -2.11 5.26
C HIS A 126 9.32 -1.87 5.66
N TRP A 127 10.13 -1.21 4.82
CA TRP A 127 11.54 -0.95 5.13
C TRP A 127 11.70 0.08 6.25
N ILE A 128 10.81 1.06 6.37
CA ILE A 128 10.74 1.95 7.54
C ILE A 128 10.51 1.12 8.80
N ALA A 129 9.51 0.23 8.79
CA ALA A 129 9.18 -0.56 9.96
C ALA A 129 10.25 -1.59 10.30
N GLN A 130 10.86 -2.26 9.32
CA GLN A 130 11.97 -3.18 9.53
C GLN A 130 13.17 -2.45 10.15
N SER A 131 13.56 -1.30 9.58
CA SER A 131 14.71 -0.53 10.04
C SER A 131 14.53 0.02 11.44
N LEU A 132 13.39 0.65 11.74
CA LEU A 132 13.11 1.17 13.07
C LEU A 132 13.01 0.04 14.12
N SER A 133 12.37 -1.09 13.77
CA SER A 133 12.28 -2.23 14.67
C SER A 133 13.65 -2.84 14.97
N ARG A 134 14.53 -2.93 13.96
CA ARG A 134 15.92 -3.39 14.13
C ARG A 134 16.73 -2.47 15.05
N LEU A 135 16.45 -1.17 15.00
CA LEU A 135 17.03 -0.16 15.88
C LEU A 135 16.37 -0.10 17.27
N GLY A 136 15.56 -1.09 17.63
CA GLY A 136 14.91 -1.19 18.95
C GLY A 136 13.61 -0.42 19.09
N ARG A 137 13.14 0.28 18.05
CA ARG A 137 11.88 1.02 18.02
C ARG A 137 10.78 0.18 17.39
N LYS A 138 10.04 -0.58 18.20
CA LYS A 138 8.98 -1.49 17.75
C LYS A 138 7.98 -0.75 16.86
N THR A 139 7.94 -1.10 15.58
CA THR A 139 7.18 -0.36 14.55
C THR A 139 6.18 -1.27 13.86
N ALA A 140 4.92 -0.84 13.81
CA ALA A 140 3.87 -1.52 13.07
C ALA A 140 3.82 -1.05 11.61
N VAL A 141 3.21 -1.87 10.74
CA VAL A 141 2.91 -1.55 9.34
C VAL A 141 1.41 -1.60 9.13
N ILE A 142 0.89 -0.68 8.29
CA ILE A 142 -0.46 -0.74 7.73
C ILE A 142 -0.33 -0.57 6.22
N GLY A 143 -0.78 -1.54 5.43
CA GLY A 143 -0.67 -1.45 3.99
C GLY A 143 -1.32 -2.58 3.20
N THR A 144 -0.97 -2.66 1.94
CA THR A 144 -1.54 -3.58 0.95
C THR A 144 -1.37 -5.05 1.34
N ILE A 145 -0.21 -5.43 1.86
CA ILE A 145 0.10 -6.82 2.21
C ILE A 145 -0.60 -7.22 3.51
N GLY A 146 -0.83 -6.25 4.39
CA GLY A 146 -1.46 -6.51 5.68
C GLY A 146 -1.17 -5.41 6.68
N SER A 147 -1.65 -5.64 7.91
CA SER A 147 -1.44 -4.75 9.05
C SER A 147 -0.90 -5.54 10.23
N GLY A 148 0.10 -5.02 10.94
CA GLY A 148 0.72 -5.72 12.06
C GLY A 148 2.20 -5.35 12.23
N PHE A 149 2.97 -6.25 12.79
CA PHE A 149 4.43 -6.10 12.92
C PHE A 149 5.15 -6.88 11.82
N PRO A 150 6.34 -6.44 11.36
CA PRO A 150 7.13 -7.22 10.41
C PRO A 150 7.27 -8.69 10.83
N GLY A 151 6.96 -9.62 9.92
CA GLY A 151 6.93 -11.05 10.20
C GLY A 151 5.63 -11.59 10.82
N ALA A 152 4.67 -10.72 11.22
CA ALA A 152 3.39 -11.11 11.83
C ALA A 152 2.28 -10.14 11.38
N LEU A 153 1.95 -10.20 10.09
CA LEU A 153 0.90 -9.37 9.49
C LEU A 153 -0.42 -10.14 9.40
N GLU A 154 -1.50 -9.44 9.68
CA GLU A 154 -2.86 -9.89 9.40
C GLU A 154 -3.27 -9.33 8.03
N SER A 155 -3.96 -10.13 7.22
CA SER A 155 -4.37 -9.71 5.86
C SER A 155 -5.28 -8.48 5.90
N ALA A 156 -5.06 -7.53 5.00
CA ALA A 156 -5.86 -6.33 4.87
C ALA A 156 -6.79 -6.41 3.65
N PHE A 157 -7.97 -5.81 3.75
CA PHE A 157 -8.91 -5.69 2.62
C PHE A 157 -8.56 -4.51 1.72
N ASN A 158 -8.03 -3.43 2.30
CA ASN A 158 -7.65 -2.21 1.60
C ASN A 158 -6.23 -1.80 1.96
N THR A 159 -5.52 -1.20 1.01
CA THR A 159 -4.20 -0.58 1.24
C THR A 159 -4.20 0.42 2.39
N THR A 160 -5.27 1.21 2.50
CA THR A 160 -5.54 2.15 3.61
C THR A 160 -6.91 1.78 4.17
N PRO A 161 -7.01 1.27 5.39
CA PRO A 161 -8.28 0.90 6.02
C PRO A 161 -9.23 2.09 6.14
N ASP A 162 -10.53 1.83 6.39
CA ASP A 162 -11.45 2.88 6.80
C ASP A 162 -11.03 3.49 8.15
N ALA A 163 -11.53 4.70 8.45
CA ALA A 163 -11.08 5.44 9.61
C ALA A 163 -11.35 4.74 10.96
N VAL A 164 -12.46 4.03 11.09
CA VAL A 164 -12.79 3.29 12.32
C VAL A 164 -11.80 2.14 12.53
N THR A 165 -11.58 1.35 11.49
CA THR A 165 -10.61 0.25 11.50
C THR A 165 -9.20 0.77 11.74
N LEU A 166 -8.79 1.86 11.08
CA LEU A 166 -7.46 2.44 11.20
C LEU A 166 -7.14 2.86 12.64
N HIS A 167 -8.01 3.63 13.27
CA HIS A 167 -7.78 4.09 14.65
C HIS A 167 -7.82 2.94 15.67
N ALA A 168 -8.67 1.94 15.45
CA ALA A 168 -8.68 0.73 16.27
C ALA A 168 -7.36 -0.05 16.15
N GLN A 169 -6.81 -0.21 14.93
CA GLN A 169 -5.51 -0.85 14.70
C GLN A 169 -4.37 -0.06 15.37
N LEU A 170 -4.33 1.26 15.23
CA LEU A 170 -3.31 2.09 15.89
C LEU A 170 -3.37 1.96 17.42
N ALA A 171 -4.57 1.89 17.99
CA ALA A 171 -4.76 1.69 19.43
C ALA A 171 -4.31 0.28 19.86
N ASP A 172 -4.59 -0.76 19.08
CA ASP A 172 -4.12 -2.12 19.32
C ASP A 172 -2.59 -2.20 19.26
N PHE A 173 -1.97 -1.63 18.23
CA PHE A 173 -0.52 -1.60 18.11
C PHE A 173 0.15 -0.91 19.30
N ARG A 174 -0.41 0.21 19.76
CA ARG A 174 0.06 0.88 20.97
C ARG A 174 -0.04 -0.03 22.19
N LYS A 175 -1.18 -0.72 22.40
CA LYS A 175 -1.36 -1.68 23.51
C LYS A 175 -0.35 -2.82 23.42
N ARG A 176 0.02 -3.26 22.22
CA ARG A 176 1.04 -4.28 21.98
C ARG A 176 2.47 -3.74 22.03
N GLY A 177 2.65 -2.49 22.44
CA GLY A 177 3.95 -1.86 22.68
C GLY A 177 4.62 -1.25 21.45
N ALA A 178 3.86 -0.95 20.39
CA ALA A 178 4.40 -0.17 19.28
C ALA A 178 4.80 1.24 19.75
N GLN A 179 5.91 1.74 19.22
CA GLN A 179 6.41 3.09 19.40
C GLN A 179 6.26 3.91 18.13
N ALA A 180 6.13 3.23 16.98
CA ALA A 180 5.94 3.86 15.67
C ALA A 180 4.99 3.04 14.80
N CYS A 181 4.47 3.69 13.76
CA CYS A 181 3.70 3.06 12.69
C CYS A 181 4.08 3.65 11.34
N ALA A 182 4.41 2.79 10.37
CA ALA A 182 4.60 3.17 8.97
C ALA A 182 3.39 2.70 8.16
N MET A 183 2.70 3.63 7.49
CA MET A 183 1.48 3.27 6.78
C MET A 183 1.42 3.76 5.35
N GLU A 184 0.84 2.94 4.49
CA GLU A 184 0.52 3.33 3.14
C GLU A 184 -0.69 4.27 3.14
N VAL A 185 -0.55 5.44 2.53
CA VAL A 185 -1.60 6.43 2.38
C VAL A 185 -1.96 6.55 0.90
N SER A 186 -2.99 5.83 0.48
CA SER A 186 -3.49 5.84 -0.89
C SER A 186 -4.27 7.12 -1.18
N SER A 187 -4.30 7.55 -2.45
CA SER A 187 -5.11 8.71 -2.87
C SER A 187 -6.60 8.51 -2.60
N HIS A 188 -7.12 7.29 -2.80
CA HIS A 188 -8.49 6.93 -2.41
C HIS A 188 -8.70 7.09 -0.90
N GLY A 189 -7.73 6.63 -0.08
CA GLY A 189 -7.80 6.74 1.38
C GLY A 189 -7.88 8.20 1.85
N ILE A 190 -7.14 9.09 1.19
CA ILE A 190 -7.18 10.52 1.47
C ILE A 190 -8.53 11.11 1.07
N GLU A 191 -8.98 10.90 -0.19
CA GLU A 191 -10.23 11.45 -0.72
C GLU A 191 -11.46 10.96 0.04
N GLN A 192 -11.44 9.71 0.49
CA GLN A 192 -12.52 9.13 1.26
C GLN A 192 -12.45 9.43 2.76
N GLY A 193 -11.49 10.25 3.20
CA GLY A 193 -11.33 10.64 4.61
C GLY A 193 -10.88 9.49 5.54
N ARG A 194 -10.34 8.39 5.00
CA ARG A 194 -9.97 7.21 5.79
C ARG A 194 -8.86 7.47 6.80
N VAL A 195 -7.98 8.44 6.50
CA VAL A 195 -6.88 8.86 7.38
C VAL A 195 -7.21 10.08 8.24
N GLY A 196 -8.48 10.53 8.24
CA GLY A 196 -8.93 11.61 9.10
C GLY A 196 -8.59 11.33 10.57
N GLY A 197 -8.27 12.36 11.35
CA GLY A 197 -7.91 12.23 12.77
C GLY A 197 -6.54 11.59 13.06
N VAL A 198 -5.78 11.16 12.04
CA VAL A 198 -4.39 10.68 12.21
C VAL A 198 -3.44 11.88 12.28
N GLU A 199 -2.56 11.92 13.26
CA GLU A 199 -1.47 12.87 13.33
C GLU A 199 -0.21 12.21 12.74
N PHE A 200 0.26 12.73 11.58
CA PHE A 200 1.47 12.27 10.92
C PHE A 200 2.67 13.10 11.35
N ASP A 201 3.77 12.45 11.75
CA ASP A 201 5.05 13.09 12.01
C ASP A 201 5.81 13.35 10.72
N VAL A 202 5.77 12.38 9.78
CA VAL A 202 6.44 12.50 8.49
C VAL A 202 5.57 11.97 7.36
N ALA A 203 5.64 12.63 6.20
CA ALA A 203 5.06 12.18 4.95
C ALA A 203 6.17 11.89 3.93
N LEU A 204 6.16 10.71 3.32
CA LEU A 204 7.07 10.33 2.24
C LEU A 204 6.32 10.33 0.91
N PHE A 205 6.82 11.10 -0.07
CA PHE A 205 6.39 11.05 -1.46
C PHE A 205 7.40 10.26 -2.30
N THR A 206 6.93 9.19 -2.96
CA THR A 206 7.81 8.34 -3.78
C THR A 206 7.82 8.73 -5.25
N ASN A 207 6.69 8.75 -5.92
CA ASN A 207 6.55 9.13 -7.35
C ASN A 207 5.09 9.32 -7.76
N LEU A 208 4.88 9.92 -8.94
CA LEU A 208 3.58 10.04 -9.60
C LEU A 208 3.67 9.56 -11.04
N SER A 209 2.96 8.50 -11.39
CA SER A 209 2.74 8.04 -12.76
C SER A 209 1.26 7.75 -13.01
N ARG A 210 0.88 7.49 -14.27
CA ARG A 210 -0.52 7.29 -14.65
C ARG A 210 -1.11 6.04 -13.97
N ASP A 211 -2.11 6.26 -13.10
CA ASP A 211 -2.87 5.23 -12.43
C ASP A 211 -4.19 5.81 -11.89
N HIS A 212 -5.16 4.96 -11.57
CA HIS A 212 -6.41 5.33 -10.89
C HIS A 212 -7.22 6.47 -11.55
N LEU A 213 -7.14 6.64 -12.89
CA LEU A 213 -7.92 7.66 -13.61
C LEU A 213 -9.39 7.30 -13.77
N ASP A 214 -9.76 6.06 -13.53
CA ASP A 214 -11.14 5.61 -13.34
C ASP A 214 -11.82 6.33 -12.18
N TYR A 215 -11.09 6.57 -11.11
CA TYR A 215 -11.56 7.27 -9.90
C TYR A 215 -11.31 8.78 -9.96
N HIS A 216 -10.05 9.20 -10.19
CA HIS A 216 -9.63 10.61 -10.09
C HIS A 216 -9.92 11.46 -11.35
N LYS A 217 -10.29 10.82 -12.48
CA LYS A 217 -10.58 11.43 -13.78
C LYS A 217 -9.37 12.03 -14.48
N THR A 218 -8.56 12.87 -13.80
CA THR A 218 -7.38 13.53 -14.37
C THR A 218 -6.12 13.24 -13.55
N MET A 219 -4.94 13.43 -14.15
CA MET A 219 -3.66 13.33 -13.44
C MET A 219 -3.50 14.47 -12.42
N GLU A 220 -4.08 15.62 -12.68
CA GLU A 220 -4.09 16.79 -11.81
C GLU A 220 -4.87 16.49 -10.52
N ASP A 221 -6.07 15.91 -10.62
CA ASP A 221 -6.87 15.50 -9.46
C ASP A 221 -6.16 14.41 -8.65
N TYR A 222 -5.52 13.45 -9.34
CA TYR A 222 -4.75 12.40 -8.70
C TYR A 222 -3.54 12.95 -7.93
N ALA A 223 -2.82 13.90 -8.52
CA ALA A 223 -1.72 14.61 -7.89
C ALA A 223 -2.20 15.45 -6.69
N ALA A 224 -3.29 16.20 -6.85
CA ALA A 224 -3.89 17.02 -5.80
C ALA A 224 -4.34 16.16 -4.59
N ALA A 225 -4.92 14.98 -4.84
CA ALA A 225 -5.28 14.05 -3.78
C ALA A 225 -4.07 13.65 -2.92
N LYS A 226 -2.93 13.30 -3.56
CA LYS A 226 -1.70 12.94 -2.83
C LYS A 226 -1.08 14.14 -2.11
N ALA A 227 -1.14 15.35 -2.72
CA ALA A 227 -0.61 16.56 -2.12
C ALA A 227 -1.25 16.89 -0.76
N LYS A 228 -2.51 16.52 -0.53
CA LYS A 228 -3.20 16.77 0.73
C LYS A 228 -2.45 16.22 1.95
N LEU A 229 -1.74 15.10 1.82
CA LEU A 229 -0.94 14.53 2.90
C LEU A 229 0.18 15.47 3.36
N PHE A 230 0.74 16.26 2.44
CA PHE A 230 1.86 17.19 2.70
C PHE A 230 1.40 18.55 3.25
N HIS A 231 0.09 18.76 3.26
CA HIS A 231 -0.57 19.90 3.91
C HIS A 231 -1.34 19.50 5.17
N TRP A 232 -1.05 18.30 5.72
CA TRP A 232 -1.71 17.80 6.92
C TRP A 232 -1.45 18.70 8.12
N PRO A 233 -2.45 18.95 8.99
CA PRO A 233 -2.33 19.99 10.02
C PRO A 233 -1.15 19.80 10.99
N GLN A 234 -0.84 18.58 11.39
CA GLN A 234 0.19 18.24 12.38
C GLN A 234 1.49 17.72 11.77
N LEU A 235 1.61 17.71 10.42
CA LEU A 235 2.79 17.21 9.74
C LEU A 235 4.03 18.04 10.12
N LYS A 236 5.11 17.35 10.54
CA LYS A 236 6.38 17.96 10.94
C LYS A 236 7.43 17.91 9.82
N HIS A 237 7.47 16.79 9.09
CA HIS A 237 8.50 16.54 8.09
C HIS A 237 7.88 16.03 6.78
N ALA A 238 8.43 16.49 5.66
CA ALA A 238 8.10 16.02 4.32
C ALA A 238 9.36 15.50 3.63
N VAL A 239 9.39 14.22 3.30
CA VAL A 239 10.48 13.59 2.53
C VAL A 239 10.00 13.43 1.09
N VAL A 240 10.64 14.12 0.14
CA VAL A 240 10.11 14.30 -1.21
C VAL A 240 11.10 13.89 -2.27
N ASN A 241 10.67 13.02 -3.18
CA ASN A 241 11.47 12.62 -4.35
C ASN A 241 11.61 13.78 -5.35
N LEU A 242 12.81 14.31 -5.52
CA LEU A 242 13.11 15.39 -6.45
C LEU A 242 13.46 14.91 -7.87
N ASP A 243 13.64 13.61 -8.10
CA ASP A 243 13.74 13.06 -9.46
C ASP A 243 12.38 13.08 -10.15
N ASP A 244 11.29 12.94 -9.39
CA ASP A 244 9.93 13.04 -9.88
C ASP A 244 9.53 14.50 -10.19
N ARG A 245 8.87 14.73 -11.35
CA ARG A 245 8.46 16.09 -11.76
C ARG A 245 7.46 16.68 -10.76
N PHE A 246 6.47 15.89 -10.37
CA PHE A 246 5.47 16.34 -9.41
C PHE A 246 6.08 16.53 -8.02
N GLY A 247 7.04 15.68 -7.62
CA GLY A 247 7.76 15.84 -6.36
C GLY A 247 8.43 17.20 -6.23
N ARG A 248 9.06 17.72 -7.30
CA ARG A 248 9.63 19.09 -7.31
C ARG A 248 8.56 20.17 -7.15
N GLN A 249 7.41 20.02 -7.80
CA GLN A 249 6.28 20.95 -7.66
C GLN A 249 5.72 20.90 -6.23
N LEU A 250 5.55 19.72 -5.70
CA LEU A 250 5.07 19.47 -4.34
C LEU A 250 6.00 20.13 -3.30
N ALA A 251 7.31 19.91 -3.39
CA ALA A 251 8.29 20.53 -2.49
C ALA A 251 8.25 22.07 -2.52
N GLY A 252 7.88 22.66 -3.68
CA GLY A 252 7.69 24.09 -3.83
C GLY A 252 6.37 24.62 -3.24
N SER A 253 5.36 23.76 -3.04
CA SER A 253 4.03 24.14 -2.52
C SER A 253 3.89 24.01 -1.00
N ILE A 254 4.79 23.31 -0.33
CA ILE A 254 4.75 23.06 1.11
C ILE A 254 5.24 24.30 1.88
N ASP A 255 4.49 24.69 2.89
CA ASP A 255 4.86 25.79 3.79
C ASP A 255 6.07 25.41 4.68
N ARG A 256 7.25 25.90 4.30
CA ARG A 256 8.52 25.65 5.01
C ARG A 256 8.57 26.27 6.43
N SER A 257 7.66 27.15 6.78
CA SER A 257 7.58 27.66 8.15
C SER A 257 6.94 26.65 9.12
N ARG A 258 6.21 25.67 8.60
CA ARG A 258 5.50 24.65 9.36
C ARG A 258 6.09 23.25 9.20
N VAL A 259 6.57 22.92 8.01
CA VAL A 259 7.00 21.57 7.66
C VAL A 259 8.45 21.60 7.21
N ASN A 260 9.28 20.82 7.87
CA ASN A 260 10.68 20.64 7.45
C ASN A 260 10.72 19.72 6.22
N ILE A 261 11.25 20.23 5.10
CA ILE A 261 11.32 19.50 3.83
C ILE A 261 12.72 18.92 3.66
N LEU A 262 12.77 17.62 3.38
CA LEU A 262 13.98 16.88 3.04
C LEU A 262 13.81 16.28 1.65
N GLY A 263 14.48 16.84 0.66
CA GLY A 263 14.48 16.35 -0.71
C GLY A 263 15.47 15.22 -0.92
N TYR A 264 15.09 14.21 -1.68
CA TYR A 264 16.00 13.13 -2.05
C TYR A 264 15.94 12.81 -3.54
N GLY A 265 17.00 12.18 -4.06
CA GLY A 265 17.05 11.72 -5.44
C GLY A 265 18.43 11.23 -5.86
N LEU A 266 18.54 10.73 -7.09
CA LEU A 266 19.81 10.35 -7.72
C LEU A 266 20.49 11.62 -8.26
N GLY A 267 21.54 12.06 -7.58
CA GLY A 267 22.29 13.28 -7.87
C GLY A 267 21.62 14.59 -7.45
N LYS A 268 20.54 14.53 -6.63
CA LYS A 268 19.74 15.71 -6.23
C LYS A 268 19.25 15.63 -4.80
N GLY A 269 18.95 16.79 -4.22
CA GLY A 269 18.36 16.91 -2.90
C GLY A 269 19.39 16.89 -1.78
N GLU A 270 18.90 17.04 -0.58
CA GLU A 270 19.69 16.94 0.65
C GLU A 270 20.20 15.52 0.86
N ILE A 271 19.47 14.51 0.37
CA ILE A 271 19.91 13.11 0.33
C ILE A 271 20.14 12.73 -1.13
N ALA A 272 21.37 12.88 -1.58
CA ALA A 272 21.76 12.64 -2.95
C ALA A 272 22.48 11.29 -3.11
N GLY A 273 21.89 10.39 -3.91
CA GLY A 273 22.54 9.14 -4.30
C GLY A 273 23.42 9.33 -5.52
N HIS A 274 24.64 8.79 -5.49
CA HIS A 274 25.59 8.82 -6.59
C HIS A 274 26.15 7.43 -6.87
N ARG A 275 26.74 7.21 -8.04
CA ARG A 275 27.42 5.94 -8.40
C ARG A 275 26.62 4.71 -8.04
N LEU A 276 25.42 4.62 -8.63
CA LEU A 276 24.55 3.46 -8.47
C LEU A 276 25.06 2.29 -9.31
N ASP A 277 25.50 1.22 -8.63
CA ASP A 277 25.86 -0.06 -9.25
C ASP A 277 24.71 -1.05 -9.03
N LEU A 278 24.16 -1.59 -10.11
CA LEU A 278 23.09 -2.57 -10.10
C LEU A 278 23.59 -3.95 -10.52
N SER A 279 23.21 -4.98 -9.80
CA SER A 279 23.49 -6.36 -10.16
C SER A 279 22.36 -7.29 -9.73
N THR A 280 22.38 -8.54 -10.20
CA THR A 280 21.48 -9.58 -9.71
C THR A 280 21.68 -9.88 -8.22
N ARG A 281 22.77 -9.48 -7.59
CA ARG A 281 23.06 -9.69 -6.16
C ARG A 281 22.54 -8.57 -5.26
N GLY A 282 22.17 -7.42 -5.83
CA GLY A 282 21.72 -6.24 -5.11
C GLY A 282 22.26 -4.96 -5.72
N LEU A 283 22.16 -3.87 -4.98
CA LEU A 283 22.64 -2.55 -5.37
C LEU A 283 23.70 -2.02 -4.40
N LYS A 284 24.58 -1.16 -4.95
CA LYS A 284 25.53 -0.34 -4.19
C LYS A 284 25.32 1.11 -4.58
N LEU A 285 25.28 2.00 -3.57
CA LEU A 285 24.97 3.40 -3.76
C LEU A 285 25.86 4.25 -2.85
N GLU A 286 26.57 5.23 -3.43
CA GLU A 286 27.23 6.28 -2.66
C GLU A 286 26.22 7.38 -2.35
N ILE A 287 26.18 7.86 -1.12
CA ILE A 287 25.17 8.82 -0.63
C ILE A 287 25.89 10.02 -0.03
N THR A 288 25.44 11.21 -0.38
CA THR A 288 25.85 12.46 0.27
C THR A 288 24.66 13.09 0.96
N THR A 289 24.85 13.53 2.19
CA THR A 289 23.83 14.19 3.00
C THR A 289 24.44 15.36 3.78
N PRO A 290 23.63 16.27 4.36
CA PRO A 290 24.11 17.29 5.29
C PRO A 290 24.77 16.72 6.56
N TRP A 291 24.50 15.45 6.89
CA TRP A 291 25.06 14.75 8.07
C TRP A 291 26.31 13.93 7.73
N GLY A 292 26.77 13.97 6.48
CA GLY A 292 27.99 13.28 6.00
C GLY A 292 27.74 12.43 4.76
N ALA A 293 28.78 11.73 4.32
CA ALA A 293 28.74 10.77 3.23
C ALA A 293 28.62 9.35 3.76
N ALA A 294 27.96 8.47 3.00
CA ALA A 294 27.79 7.07 3.34
C ALA A 294 27.82 6.19 2.08
N LYS A 295 28.02 4.88 2.28
CA LYS A 295 27.86 3.87 1.25
C LYS A 295 26.79 2.86 1.70
N LEU A 296 25.78 2.66 0.86
CA LEU A 296 24.72 1.69 1.09
C LEU A 296 24.92 0.50 0.15
N GLU A 297 25.06 -0.68 0.72
CA GLU A 297 24.96 -1.94 0.00
C GLU A 297 23.65 -2.63 0.45
N SER A 298 22.80 -2.98 -0.49
CA SER A 298 21.49 -3.57 -0.18
C SER A 298 21.21 -4.76 -1.09
N PRO A 299 20.56 -5.82 -0.59
CA PRO A 299 20.15 -6.96 -1.43
C PRO A 299 19.02 -6.62 -2.40
N MET A 300 18.45 -5.41 -2.34
CA MET A 300 17.39 -4.97 -3.24
C MET A 300 17.93 -4.78 -4.66
N ILE A 301 17.12 -5.13 -5.66
CA ILE A 301 17.46 -4.95 -7.08
C ILE A 301 16.67 -3.79 -7.68
N GLY A 302 17.28 -3.14 -8.68
CA GLY A 302 16.63 -2.11 -9.49
C GLY A 302 16.80 -0.67 -8.99
N GLY A 303 16.93 0.23 -9.96
CA GLY A 303 17.19 1.66 -9.70
C GLY A 303 16.06 2.35 -8.92
N PHE A 304 14.80 1.95 -9.14
CA PHE A 304 13.70 2.51 -8.37
C PHE A 304 13.75 2.12 -6.87
N ASN A 305 14.33 0.96 -6.54
CA ASN A 305 14.53 0.58 -5.14
C ASN A 305 15.68 1.37 -4.51
N ALA A 306 16.70 1.78 -5.29
CA ALA A 306 17.69 2.75 -4.81
C ALA A 306 17.01 4.07 -4.42
N SER A 307 16.11 4.60 -5.26
CA SER A 307 15.32 5.79 -4.94
C SER A 307 14.42 5.58 -3.70
N ASN A 308 13.72 4.45 -3.60
CA ASN A 308 12.91 4.12 -2.42
C ASN A 308 13.75 4.07 -1.14
N LEU A 309 14.96 3.46 -1.18
CA LEU A 309 15.88 3.40 -0.04
C LEU A 309 16.38 4.78 0.39
N LEU A 310 16.64 5.71 -0.58
CA LEU A 310 16.94 7.10 -0.25
C LEU A 310 15.78 7.81 0.45
N GLY A 311 14.55 7.57 -0.01
CA GLY A 311 13.34 8.08 0.65
C GLY A 311 13.19 7.54 2.07
N VAL A 312 13.40 6.23 2.27
CA VAL A 312 13.36 5.61 3.61
C VAL A 312 14.49 6.16 4.49
N LEU A 313 15.70 6.34 3.96
CA LEU A 313 16.80 7.00 4.69
C LEU A 313 16.37 8.38 5.20
N GLY A 314 15.71 9.18 4.36
CA GLY A 314 15.16 10.48 4.77
C GLY A 314 14.17 10.36 5.92
N VAL A 315 13.29 9.37 5.88
CA VAL A 315 12.32 9.10 6.95
C VAL A 315 13.03 8.69 8.26
N LEU A 316 14.06 7.84 8.18
CA LEU A 316 14.85 7.44 9.36
C LEU A 316 15.57 8.62 9.99
N ILE A 317 16.20 9.47 9.18
CA ILE A 317 16.87 10.68 9.66
C ILE A 317 15.88 11.64 10.33
N THR A 318 14.69 11.84 9.76
CA THR A 318 13.64 12.68 10.37
C THR A 318 13.07 12.08 11.67
N SER A 319 13.32 10.80 11.93
CA SER A 319 12.99 10.14 13.20
C SER A 319 14.15 10.15 14.21
N GLU A 320 15.15 11.00 13.98
CA GLU A 320 16.33 11.20 14.83
C GLU A 320 17.31 10.02 14.85
N VAL A 321 17.25 9.14 13.83
CA VAL A 321 18.23 8.05 13.68
C VAL A 321 19.53 8.62 13.08
N PRO A 322 20.69 8.38 13.69
CA PRO A 322 22.00 8.78 13.13
C PRO A 322 22.21 8.18 11.73
N LEU A 323 22.91 8.92 10.83
CA LEU A 323 23.13 8.47 9.45
C LEU A 323 23.76 7.07 9.36
N ALA A 324 24.78 6.79 10.19
CA ALA A 324 25.47 5.50 10.17
C ALA A 324 24.52 4.34 10.52
N ASP A 325 23.72 4.50 11.59
CA ASP A 325 22.77 3.50 12.05
C ASP A 325 21.62 3.31 11.03
N ALA A 326 21.15 4.40 10.41
CA ALA A 326 20.13 4.36 9.36
C ALA A 326 20.63 3.58 8.13
N VAL A 327 21.85 3.83 7.68
CA VAL A 327 22.44 3.12 6.53
C VAL A 327 22.70 1.66 6.86
N GLU A 328 23.19 1.33 8.06
CA GLU A 328 23.36 -0.05 8.50
C GLU A 328 22.00 -0.79 8.54
N ALA A 329 20.97 -0.21 9.15
CA ALA A 329 19.64 -0.80 9.18
C ALA A 329 19.07 -1.03 7.76
N LEU A 330 19.28 -0.10 6.83
CA LEU A 330 18.84 -0.22 5.44
C LEU A 330 19.63 -1.27 4.65
N SER A 331 20.89 -1.53 4.99
CA SER A 331 21.67 -2.59 4.34
C SER A 331 21.12 -3.99 4.65
N GLN A 332 20.37 -4.11 5.73
CA GLN A 332 19.84 -5.36 6.26
C GLN A 332 18.34 -5.53 6.07
N VAL A 333 17.67 -4.63 5.33
CA VAL A 333 16.24 -4.79 5.03
C VAL A 333 16.01 -5.98 4.11
N GLU A 334 14.89 -6.66 4.33
CA GLU A 334 14.50 -7.82 3.56
C GLU A 334 13.55 -7.43 2.41
N PRO A 335 13.55 -8.18 1.31
CA PRO A 335 12.57 -8.00 0.26
C PRO A 335 11.15 -8.10 0.79
N VAL A 336 10.29 -7.23 0.30
CA VAL A 336 8.87 -7.25 0.66
C VAL A 336 8.18 -8.31 -0.20
N PRO A 337 7.33 -9.17 0.40
CA PRO A 337 6.63 -10.21 -0.35
C PRO A 337 5.96 -9.68 -1.62
N GLY A 338 6.24 -10.31 -2.75
CA GLY A 338 5.69 -9.94 -4.05
C GLY A 338 6.11 -8.57 -4.60
N ARG A 339 7.23 -8.01 -4.15
CA ARG A 339 7.80 -6.75 -4.67
C ARG A 339 9.24 -6.97 -5.12
N LEU A 340 9.44 -7.34 -6.39
CA LEU A 340 10.71 -7.86 -6.92
C LEU A 340 11.35 -8.86 -5.95
N GLN A 341 10.55 -9.75 -5.41
CA GLN A 341 10.99 -10.75 -4.46
C GLN A 341 11.81 -11.81 -5.15
N MET A 342 13.07 -11.92 -4.77
CA MET A 342 14.00 -12.86 -5.39
C MET A 342 13.91 -14.25 -4.78
N VAL A 343 13.87 -15.26 -5.63
CA VAL A 343 14.02 -16.67 -5.27
C VAL A 343 15.30 -17.18 -5.92
N ARG A 344 16.22 -17.67 -5.12
CA ARG A 344 17.57 -18.06 -5.55
C ARG A 344 17.87 -19.51 -5.20
N GLU A 345 18.52 -20.18 -6.15
CA GLU A 345 19.15 -21.49 -5.94
C GLU A 345 20.51 -21.49 -6.64
N ARG A 346 21.48 -22.18 -6.05
CA ARG A 346 22.85 -22.19 -6.55
C ARG A 346 22.93 -22.90 -7.93
N GLY A 347 23.46 -22.20 -8.94
CA GLY A 347 23.61 -22.76 -10.29
C GLY A 347 22.33 -22.73 -11.14
N ALA A 348 21.29 -22.07 -10.65
CA ALA A 348 20.00 -21.89 -11.34
C ALA A 348 19.78 -20.42 -11.74
N PRO A 349 18.82 -20.13 -12.62
CA PRO A 349 18.45 -18.76 -12.96
C PRO A 349 17.94 -18.00 -11.73
N LEU A 350 18.09 -16.66 -11.75
CA LEU A 350 17.41 -15.82 -10.77
C LEU A 350 15.92 -15.77 -11.10
N VAL A 351 15.07 -16.20 -10.18
CA VAL A 351 13.62 -16.00 -10.30
C VAL A 351 13.20 -14.80 -9.44
N VAL A 352 12.32 -13.96 -10.01
CA VAL A 352 11.82 -12.76 -9.36
C VAL A 352 10.30 -12.76 -9.43
N VAL A 353 9.64 -12.64 -8.27
CA VAL A 353 8.17 -12.57 -8.16
C VAL A 353 7.76 -11.13 -7.89
N ASP A 354 6.81 -10.62 -8.69
CA ASP A 354 6.33 -9.24 -8.57
C ASP A 354 4.81 -9.11 -8.73
N TYR A 355 4.23 -8.12 -8.07
CA TYR A 355 2.80 -7.79 -8.16
C TYR A 355 2.44 -6.95 -9.39
N ALA A 356 3.32 -6.83 -10.36
CA ALA A 356 3.10 -6.08 -11.60
C ALA A 356 1.92 -6.66 -12.40
N HIS A 357 0.77 -6.03 -12.29
CA HIS A 357 -0.50 -6.45 -12.89
C HIS A 357 -1.13 -5.36 -13.78
N THR A 358 -0.36 -4.31 -14.10
CA THR A 358 -0.70 -3.24 -15.03
C THR A 358 0.41 -3.11 -16.08
N PRO A 359 0.14 -2.54 -17.28
CA PRO A 359 1.16 -2.34 -18.31
C PRO A 359 2.39 -1.57 -17.81
N ASP A 360 2.19 -0.42 -17.16
CA ASP A 360 3.28 0.43 -16.62
C ASP A 360 4.12 -0.30 -15.55
N ALA A 361 3.45 -1.05 -14.64
CA ALA A 361 4.17 -1.81 -13.62
C ALA A 361 5.00 -2.97 -14.23
N LEU A 362 4.44 -3.68 -15.22
CA LEU A 362 5.12 -4.75 -15.92
C LEU A 362 6.31 -4.22 -16.72
N GLU A 363 6.14 -3.08 -17.42
CA GLU A 363 7.22 -2.41 -18.15
C GLU A 363 8.38 -2.05 -17.21
N LYS A 364 8.10 -1.38 -16.09
CA LYS A 364 9.12 -1.00 -15.11
C LYS A 364 9.82 -2.20 -14.48
N ALA A 365 9.08 -3.28 -14.18
CA ALA A 365 9.69 -4.51 -13.66
C ALA A 365 10.64 -5.14 -14.67
N LEU A 366 10.23 -5.26 -15.94
CA LEU A 366 11.06 -5.82 -17.01
C LEU A 366 12.28 -4.96 -17.32
N GLU A 367 12.13 -3.63 -17.46
CA GLU A 367 13.25 -2.70 -17.65
C GLU A 367 14.27 -2.79 -16.51
N THR A 368 13.76 -2.85 -15.28
CA THR A 368 14.59 -3.00 -14.08
C THR A 368 15.41 -4.29 -14.15
N LEU A 369 14.78 -5.43 -14.43
CA LEU A 369 15.46 -6.70 -14.50
C LEU A 369 16.43 -6.75 -15.69
N ARG A 370 16.06 -6.15 -16.82
CA ARG A 370 16.96 -6.00 -17.98
C ARG A 370 18.24 -5.24 -17.60
N SER A 371 18.14 -4.19 -16.80
CA SER A 371 19.31 -3.40 -16.34
C SER A 371 20.23 -4.15 -15.38
N THR A 372 19.75 -5.26 -14.77
CA THR A 372 20.56 -6.09 -13.86
C THR A 372 21.25 -7.25 -14.56
N LEU A 373 20.83 -7.58 -15.79
CA LEU A 373 21.45 -8.63 -16.57
C LEU A 373 22.86 -8.22 -17.05
N SER A 374 23.76 -9.16 -17.02
CA SER A 374 25.12 -9.01 -17.54
C SER A 374 25.41 -10.05 -18.61
N GLY A 375 26.23 -9.68 -19.60
CA GLY A 375 26.66 -10.60 -20.66
C GLY A 375 25.51 -11.06 -21.56
N GLU A 376 25.44 -12.37 -21.83
CA GLU A 376 24.45 -13.00 -22.72
C GLU A 376 23.18 -13.50 -21.99
N GLY A 377 22.95 -13.07 -20.75
CA GLY A 377 21.77 -13.45 -19.97
C GLY A 377 20.47 -12.98 -20.62
N ARG A 378 19.44 -13.84 -20.59
CA ARG A 378 18.11 -13.59 -21.14
C ARG A 378 17.10 -13.26 -20.05
N LEU A 379 16.10 -12.44 -20.41
CA LEU A 379 14.97 -12.12 -19.55
C LEU A 379 13.75 -12.94 -20.00
N HIS A 380 13.25 -13.77 -19.11
CA HIS A 380 12.02 -14.52 -19.28
C HIS A 380 10.89 -13.85 -18.49
N CYS A 381 9.66 -13.88 -19.00
CA CYS A 381 8.49 -13.34 -18.32
C CYS A 381 7.37 -14.37 -18.29
N VAL A 382 6.83 -14.64 -17.10
CA VAL A 382 5.59 -15.41 -16.88
C VAL A 382 4.55 -14.46 -16.34
N PHE A 383 3.41 -14.30 -17.03
CA PHE A 383 2.34 -13.43 -16.54
C PHE A 383 0.98 -13.84 -17.08
N GLY A 384 -0.06 -13.36 -16.41
CA GLY A 384 -1.45 -13.42 -16.82
C GLY A 384 -2.21 -12.16 -16.40
N CYS A 385 -3.48 -12.11 -16.73
CA CYS A 385 -4.38 -11.04 -16.31
C CYS A 385 -5.55 -11.58 -15.51
N GLY A 386 -6.03 -10.78 -14.54
CA GLY A 386 -7.21 -11.14 -13.76
C GLY A 386 -8.51 -10.96 -14.55
N GLY A 387 -9.47 -11.87 -14.32
CA GLY A 387 -10.85 -11.72 -14.74
C GLY A 387 -11.63 -10.75 -13.84
N ASP A 388 -12.80 -10.32 -14.30
CA ASP A 388 -13.66 -9.31 -13.64
C ASP A 388 -12.88 -8.01 -13.33
N ARG A 389 -12.01 -7.61 -14.25
CA ARG A 389 -11.15 -6.42 -14.21
C ARG A 389 -11.14 -5.76 -15.59
N ASP A 390 -10.48 -4.60 -15.67
CA ASP A 390 -10.32 -3.88 -16.93
C ASP A 390 -9.73 -4.76 -18.05
N PRO A 391 -10.51 -5.12 -19.10
CA PRO A 391 -10.01 -5.93 -20.21
C PRO A 391 -9.07 -5.13 -21.12
N GLY A 392 -9.19 -3.80 -21.15
CA GLY A 392 -8.38 -2.94 -22.02
C GLY A 392 -6.87 -3.00 -21.73
N LYS A 393 -6.48 -3.40 -20.52
CA LYS A 393 -5.07 -3.58 -20.20
C LYS A 393 -4.46 -4.88 -20.74
N ARG A 394 -5.27 -5.90 -21.10
CA ARG A 394 -4.82 -7.22 -21.48
C ARG A 394 -3.89 -7.20 -22.70
N PRO A 395 -4.31 -6.62 -23.86
CA PRO A 395 -3.43 -6.52 -25.03
C PRO A 395 -2.20 -5.64 -24.77
N LEU A 396 -2.34 -4.57 -23.96
CA LEU A 396 -1.20 -3.71 -23.62
C LEU A 396 -0.14 -4.45 -22.80
N MET A 397 -0.54 -5.33 -21.88
CA MET A 397 0.39 -6.18 -21.14
C MET A 397 1.06 -7.21 -22.02
N GLY A 398 0.33 -7.77 -23.01
CA GLY A 398 0.88 -8.66 -24.03
C GLY A 398 1.98 -7.98 -24.84
N GLU A 399 1.71 -6.78 -25.34
CA GLU A 399 2.68 -5.96 -26.09
C GLU A 399 3.93 -5.66 -25.25
N VAL A 400 3.76 -5.15 -24.02
CA VAL A 400 4.87 -4.80 -23.13
C VAL A 400 5.74 -6.02 -22.82
N ALA A 401 5.13 -7.14 -22.43
CA ALA A 401 5.87 -8.35 -22.08
C ALA A 401 6.69 -8.87 -23.26
N THR A 402 6.07 -8.96 -24.43
CA THR A 402 6.74 -9.52 -25.63
C THR A 402 7.74 -8.56 -26.28
N ARG A 403 7.62 -7.26 -26.03
CA ARG A 403 8.61 -6.26 -26.46
C ARG A 403 9.87 -6.25 -25.60
N LEU A 404 9.73 -6.45 -24.28
CA LEU A 404 10.82 -6.23 -23.32
C LEU A 404 11.47 -7.53 -22.84
N ALA A 405 10.78 -8.67 -22.87
CA ALA A 405 11.35 -9.97 -22.52
C ALA A 405 11.80 -10.75 -23.76
N ASP A 406 12.85 -11.56 -23.60
CA ASP A 406 13.36 -12.43 -24.70
C ASP A 406 12.46 -13.66 -24.92
N ARG A 407 11.79 -14.12 -23.85
CA ARG A 407 10.82 -15.23 -23.89
C ARG A 407 9.67 -14.92 -22.94
N VAL A 408 8.47 -15.19 -23.37
CA VAL A 408 7.25 -14.96 -22.58
C VAL A 408 6.45 -16.25 -22.47
N VAL A 409 5.93 -16.54 -21.28
CA VAL A 409 4.89 -17.57 -21.09
C VAL A 409 3.63 -16.85 -20.58
N ILE A 410 2.60 -16.86 -21.42
CA ILE A 410 1.30 -16.27 -21.08
C ILE A 410 0.45 -17.34 -20.41
N THR A 411 -0.07 -17.04 -19.20
CA THR A 411 -0.75 -18.01 -18.34
C THR A 411 -1.99 -17.42 -17.67
N SER A 412 -2.67 -18.23 -16.87
CA SER A 412 -3.75 -17.79 -16.00
C SER A 412 -3.22 -17.05 -14.78
N ASP A 413 -3.96 -16.01 -14.34
CA ASP A 413 -3.79 -15.33 -13.05
C ASP A 413 -4.94 -15.72 -12.11
N ASN A 414 -5.86 -14.84 -11.80
CA ASN A 414 -7.15 -15.09 -11.13
C ASN A 414 -8.28 -14.91 -12.15
N PRO A 415 -8.71 -15.92 -12.88
CA PRO A 415 -9.77 -15.77 -13.88
C PRO A 415 -11.14 -15.41 -13.28
N ARG A 416 -11.36 -15.65 -11.98
CA ARG A 416 -12.59 -15.38 -11.26
C ARG A 416 -13.82 -16.01 -11.94
N SER A 417 -14.78 -15.19 -12.43
CA SER A 417 -15.95 -15.68 -13.16
C SER A 417 -15.72 -15.87 -14.65
N GLU A 418 -14.61 -15.32 -15.21
CA GLU A 418 -14.30 -15.43 -16.64
C GLU A 418 -13.59 -16.73 -17.00
N ASN A 419 -13.64 -17.10 -18.29
CA ASN A 419 -12.87 -18.21 -18.82
C ASN A 419 -11.39 -17.82 -18.96
N ALA A 420 -10.48 -18.61 -18.38
CA ALA A 420 -9.04 -18.34 -18.40
C ALA A 420 -8.48 -18.24 -19.82
N ARG A 421 -8.94 -19.12 -20.74
CA ARG A 421 -8.50 -19.11 -22.14
C ARG A 421 -8.95 -17.85 -22.86
N ALA A 422 -10.15 -17.36 -22.61
CA ALA A 422 -10.62 -16.10 -23.22
C ALA A 422 -9.77 -14.90 -22.80
N ILE A 423 -9.37 -14.85 -21.52
CA ILE A 423 -8.46 -13.81 -21.02
C ILE A 423 -7.10 -13.88 -21.74
N ILE A 424 -6.55 -15.10 -21.91
CA ILE A 424 -5.30 -15.32 -22.64
C ILE A 424 -5.43 -14.84 -24.09
N ASP A 425 -6.53 -15.18 -24.78
CA ASP A 425 -6.75 -14.78 -26.17
C ASP A 425 -6.80 -13.24 -26.33
N GLU A 426 -7.34 -12.50 -25.33
CA GLU A 426 -7.30 -11.04 -25.32
C GLU A 426 -5.89 -10.48 -25.08
N ILE A 427 -5.06 -11.15 -24.27
CA ILE A 427 -3.65 -10.77 -24.10
C ILE A 427 -2.89 -10.94 -25.43
N LEU A 428 -3.18 -12.04 -26.16
CA LEU A 428 -2.53 -12.33 -27.43
C LEU A 428 -2.80 -11.28 -28.51
N ALA A 429 -3.92 -10.56 -28.44
CA ALA A 429 -4.25 -9.51 -29.41
C ALA A 429 -3.18 -8.39 -29.48
N GLY A 430 -2.35 -8.22 -28.44
CA GLY A 430 -1.24 -7.25 -28.43
C GLY A 430 0.14 -7.88 -28.45
N ALA A 431 0.26 -9.22 -28.38
CA ALA A 431 1.54 -9.89 -28.20
C ALA A 431 2.31 -10.09 -29.54
N HIS A 432 3.62 -9.89 -29.51
CA HIS A 432 4.55 -10.29 -30.58
C HIS A 432 4.90 -11.78 -30.51
N PRO A 433 5.40 -12.43 -31.58
CA PRO A 433 5.49 -13.89 -31.69
C PRO A 433 6.67 -14.53 -30.92
N ASN A 434 7.07 -14.04 -29.76
CA ASN A 434 8.11 -14.61 -28.87
C ASN A 434 7.52 -15.21 -27.57
N TYR A 435 6.31 -15.76 -27.65
CA TYR A 435 5.60 -16.30 -26.49
C TYR A 435 5.25 -17.80 -26.65
N ALA A 436 5.02 -18.42 -25.50
CA ALA A 436 4.31 -19.69 -25.36
C ALA A 436 3.04 -19.46 -24.53
N ILE A 437 2.10 -20.38 -24.63
CA ILE A 437 0.86 -20.38 -23.86
C ILE A 437 0.84 -21.62 -22.99
N GLU A 438 0.63 -21.43 -21.69
CA GLU A 438 0.39 -22.50 -20.73
C GLU A 438 -0.65 -22.00 -19.71
N GLU A 439 -1.85 -22.57 -19.74
CA GLU A 439 -2.95 -22.11 -18.89
C GLU A 439 -2.72 -22.44 -17.42
N ASP A 440 -2.13 -23.62 -17.13
CA ASP A 440 -1.72 -23.98 -15.77
C ASP A 440 -0.51 -23.15 -15.34
N ARG A 441 -0.73 -22.30 -14.34
CA ARG A 441 0.29 -21.35 -13.88
C ARG A 441 1.53 -22.05 -13.29
N ALA A 442 1.36 -23.18 -12.62
CA ALA A 442 2.51 -23.94 -12.08
C ALA A 442 3.35 -24.51 -13.21
N MET A 443 2.71 -25.04 -14.26
CA MET A 443 3.39 -25.55 -15.43
C MET A 443 4.05 -24.43 -16.24
N ALA A 444 3.44 -23.26 -16.34
CA ALA A 444 4.04 -22.08 -16.97
C ALA A 444 5.32 -21.63 -16.25
N ILE A 445 5.31 -21.61 -14.92
CA ILE A 445 6.48 -21.31 -14.09
C ILE A 445 7.57 -22.38 -14.30
N LEU A 446 7.21 -23.66 -14.29
CA LEU A 446 8.14 -24.77 -14.57
C LEU A 446 8.78 -24.62 -15.95
N GLN A 447 7.98 -24.37 -16.99
CA GLN A 447 8.46 -24.18 -18.36
C GLN A 447 9.48 -23.03 -18.46
N ALA A 448 9.19 -21.90 -17.83
CA ALA A 448 10.08 -20.74 -17.84
C ALA A 448 11.40 -21.03 -17.13
N ILE A 449 11.35 -21.65 -15.93
CA ILE A 449 12.53 -21.96 -15.12
C ILE A 449 13.41 -23.02 -15.79
N THR A 450 12.82 -24.09 -16.34
CA THR A 450 13.58 -25.15 -17.03
C THR A 450 14.17 -24.69 -18.35
N GLY A 451 13.53 -23.74 -19.03
CA GLY A 451 14.00 -23.13 -20.26
C GLY A 451 15.07 -22.06 -20.10
N ALA A 452 15.36 -21.65 -18.86
CA ALA A 452 16.33 -20.61 -18.54
C ALA A 452 17.71 -21.18 -18.20
N ALA A 453 18.76 -20.43 -18.53
CA ALA A 453 20.14 -20.73 -18.16
C ALA A 453 20.48 -20.09 -16.80
N ALA A 454 21.57 -20.50 -16.15
CA ALA A 454 21.96 -19.98 -14.84
C ALA A 454 22.22 -18.47 -14.78
N GLN A 455 22.58 -17.85 -15.92
CA GLN A 455 22.78 -16.40 -16.03
C GLN A 455 21.48 -15.63 -16.37
N ASP A 456 20.37 -16.34 -16.65
CA ASP A 456 19.11 -15.72 -17.02
C ASP A 456 18.33 -15.26 -15.80
N VAL A 457 17.35 -14.38 -16.06
CA VAL A 457 16.37 -13.92 -15.06
C VAL A 457 14.97 -14.30 -15.52
N VAL A 458 14.17 -14.84 -14.61
CA VAL A 458 12.76 -15.19 -14.82
C VAL A 458 11.89 -14.29 -13.96
N LEU A 459 11.11 -13.42 -14.58
CA LEU A 459 10.06 -12.64 -13.90
C LEU A 459 8.77 -13.46 -13.88
N ILE A 460 8.18 -13.63 -12.69
CA ILE A 460 6.81 -14.11 -12.49
C ILE A 460 5.98 -12.94 -12.03
N ALA A 461 5.08 -12.43 -12.87
CA ALA A 461 4.34 -11.20 -12.63
C ALA A 461 2.83 -11.45 -12.46
N GLY A 462 2.17 -10.54 -11.75
CA GLY A 462 0.71 -10.47 -11.55
C GLY A 462 0.30 -10.67 -10.11
N LYS A 463 0.54 -11.84 -9.52
CA LYS A 463 0.04 -12.23 -8.20
C LYS A 463 0.87 -11.68 -7.03
N GLY A 464 2.17 -11.56 -7.19
CA GLY A 464 3.07 -11.05 -6.16
C GLY A 464 2.94 -11.81 -4.83
N HIS A 465 2.32 -11.19 -3.83
CA HIS A 465 2.13 -11.74 -2.48
C HIS A 465 0.85 -12.55 -2.30
N GLU A 466 0.02 -12.69 -3.34
CA GLU A 466 -1.22 -13.47 -3.25
C GLU A 466 -0.91 -14.96 -3.12
N THR A 467 -1.47 -15.59 -2.07
CA THR A 467 -1.27 -17.01 -1.75
C THR A 467 -2.44 -17.90 -2.21
N TYR A 468 -3.20 -17.42 -3.20
CA TYR A 468 -4.33 -18.17 -3.76
C TYR A 468 -4.52 -17.87 -5.24
N GLN A 469 -5.21 -18.77 -5.96
CA GLN A 469 -5.76 -18.54 -7.29
C GLN A 469 -7.28 -18.62 -7.21
N GLU A 470 -7.99 -17.62 -7.76
CA GLU A 470 -9.45 -17.56 -7.74
C GLU A 470 -10.03 -18.01 -9.09
N ILE A 471 -10.70 -19.16 -9.10
CA ILE A 471 -11.27 -19.80 -10.29
C ILE A 471 -12.72 -20.17 -10.00
N GLY A 472 -13.67 -19.68 -10.80
CA GLY A 472 -15.09 -19.97 -10.65
C GLY A 472 -15.64 -19.61 -9.26
N GLY A 473 -15.18 -18.52 -8.67
CA GLY A 473 -15.57 -18.07 -7.33
C GLY A 473 -14.96 -18.87 -6.18
N ARG A 474 -14.04 -19.80 -6.45
CA ARG A 474 -13.33 -20.58 -5.42
C ARG A 474 -11.89 -20.11 -5.32
N ARG A 475 -11.38 -19.92 -4.11
CA ARG A 475 -9.97 -19.66 -3.85
C ARG A 475 -9.25 -20.95 -3.56
N LEU A 476 -8.32 -21.29 -4.43
CA LEU A 476 -7.44 -22.44 -4.33
C LEU A 476 -6.07 -21.96 -3.83
N PRO A 477 -5.40 -22.65 -2.89
CA PRO A 477 -4.06 -22.30 -2.45
C PRO A 477 -3.09 -22.29 -3.64
N PHE A 478 -2.36 -21.21 -3.81
CA PHE A 478 -1.35 -21.05 -4.85
C PHE A 478 -0.42 -19.87 -4.52
N ASP A 479 0.87 -20.12 -4.44
CA ASP A 479 1.89 -19.11 -4.14
C ASP A 479 3.02 -19.19 -5.16
N ASP A 480 3.22 -18.10 -5.94
CA ASP A 480 4.26 -18.03 -6.97
C ASP A 480 5.67 -18.30 -6.42
N VAL A 481 5.95 -17.82 -5.19
CA VAL A 481 7.27 -17.97 -4.55
C VAL A 481 7.53 -19.42 -4.16
N GLU A 482 6.54 -20.09 -3.56
CA GLU A 482 6.66 -21.49 -3.17
C GLU A 482 6.81 -22.38 -4.40
N VAL A 483 5.97 -22.18 -5.43
CA VAL A 483 6.08 -22.91 -6.71
C VAL A 483 7.45 -22.70 -7.35
N ALA A 484 7.94 -21.46 -7.42
CA ALA A 484 9.26 -21.16 -7.98
C ALA A 484 10.37 -21.85 -7.18
N ARG A 485 10.29 -21.85 -5.85
CA ARG A 485 11.28 -22.51 -4.98
C ARG A 485 11.30 -24.01 -5.19
N GLU A 486 10.14 -24.65 -5.25
CA GLU A 486 10.05 -26.09 -5.53
C GLU A 486 10.63 -26.44 -6.90
N MET A 487 10.33 -25.65 -7.93
CA MET A 487 10.83 -25.91 -9.29
C MET A 487 12.35 -25.74 -9.40
N LEU A 488 12.90 -24.68 -8.74
CA LEU A 488 14.35 -24.49 -8.69
C LEU A 488 15.08 -25.64 -8.00
N GLN A 489 14.53 -26.20 -6.91
CA GLN A 489 15.10 -27.33 -6.19
C GLN A 489 15.07 -28.62 -7.01
N ARG A 490 14.13 -28.77 -7.94
CA ARG A 490 14.00 -29.95 -8.83
C ARG A 490 14.91 -29.87 -10.07
N LEU A 491 15.51 -28.71 -10.37
CA LEU A 491 16.45 -28.62 -11.47
C LEU A 491 17.64 -29.58 -11.27
N PRO A 492 18.04 -30.31 -12.31
CA PRO A 492 19.24 -31.15 -12.22
C PRO A 492 20.43 -30.24 -11.86
N ARG A 493 21.14 -30.58 -10.78
CA ARG A 493 22.36 -29.85 -10.42
C ARG A 493 23.35 -29.96 -11.58
N ARG A 494 23.51 -28.87 -12.33
CA ARG A 494 24.58 -28.77 -13.34
C ARG A 494 25.89 -28.76 -12.55
N VAL A 495 26.59 -29.90 -12.53
CA VAL A 495 27.95 -30.00 -12.01
C VAL A 495 28.79 -29.11 -12.91
N GLY A 496 29.19 -27.94 -12.40
CA GLY A 496 30.13 -27.08 -13.13
C GLY A 496 31.44 -27.85 -13.29
N HIS A 497 31.83 -28.11 -14.52
CA HIS A 497 33.23 -28.44 -14.80
C HIS A 497 34.03 -27.20 -14.40
N ALA A 498 34.89 -27.37 -13.39
CA ALA A 498 35.88 -26.43 -12.91
C ALA A 498 36.90 -26.07 -14.01
#